data_2c8abe0a720b744f01f79661692d3fa4
#
_entry.id   2c8abe0a720b744f01f79661692d3fa4
#
_cell.length_a   1.000
_cell.length_b   1.000
_cell.length_c   1.000
_cell.angle_alpha   90.00
_cell.angle_beta   90.00
_cell.angle_gamma   90.00
#
_symmetry.space_group_name_H-M   'P 1'
#
loop_
_entity.id
_entity.type
_entity.pdbx_description
1 polymer ?
#
loop_
_entity_poly.entity_id
_entity_poly.type
_entity_poly.pdbx_seq_one_letter_code
_entity_poly.pdbx_strand_id
1 'polypeptide(L)'
;MKYSWKFLKEHIKNGRADIVFERSNEVKLAHQKQRDNSKNDYNNPGDYIKIKYMKWRSFKNANNKLFAVSDSNSENKIILKNAFPYNLRKGIQHYNLFSVIPLNENEIINYINQYIGKKKEIIWFVNYPIHQSIPDLWHCHFFYKI
;
A
#
# COMPACT_ATOMS: atom_id res chain seq x y z
N MET A 1 18.00 12.62 0.87
CA MET A 1 17.64 12.83 2.29
C MET A 1 16.79 11.64 2.76
N LYS A 2 17.11 11.12 3.93
CA LYS A 2 16.32 10.05 4.54
C LYS A 2 15.34 10.65 5.55
N TYR A 3 14.06 10.23 5.46
CA TYR A 3 13.03 10.74 6.34
C TYR A 3 13.13 10.11 7.74
N SER A 4 13.15 10.96 8.77
CA SER A 4 13.14 10.55 10.17
C SER A 4 11.70 10.35 10.67
N TRP A 5 11.56 9.71 11.84
CA TRP A 5 10.26 9.58 12.50
C TRP A 5 9.64 10.94 12.82
N LYS A 6 10.46 11.87 13.31
CA LYS A 6 10.02 13.23 13.59
C LYS A 6 9.49 13.91 12.33
N PHE A 7 10.19 13.76 11.19
CA PHE A 7 9.77 14.31 9.91
C PHE A 7 8.41 13.74 9.48
N LEU A 8 8.22 12.44 9.62
CA LEU A 8 6.92 11.81 9.30
C LEU A 8 5.81 12.39 10.16
N LYS A 9 6.03 12.54 11.46
CA LYS A 9 5.03 13.12 12.38
C LYS A 9 4.70 14.56 12.05
N GLU A 10 5.66 15.33 11.57
CA GLU A 10 5.45 16.73 11.19
C GLU A 10 4.64 16.88 9.90
N HIS A 11 4.77 15.94 8.98
CA HIS A 11 4.18 16.04 7.63
C HIS A 11 2.98 15.12 7.40
N ILE A 12 2.65 14.26 8.34
CA ILE A 12 1.49 13.37 8.26
C ILE A 12 0.58 13.64 9.46
N LYS A 13 -0.61 14.17 9.20
CA LYS A 13 -1.61 14.48 10.24
C LYS A 13 -3.00 14.19 9.73
N ASN A 14 -3.85 13.65 10.61
CA ASN A 14 -5.25 13.38 10.30
C ASN A 14 -5.45 12.51 9.06
N GLY A 15 -4.55 11.53 8.86
CA GLY A 15 -4.64 10.62 7.74
C GLY A 15 -4.24 11.21 6.39
N ARG A 16 -3.54 12.36 6.39
CA ARG A 16 -3.06 13.03 5.17
C ARG A 16 -1.62 13.48 5.31
N ALA A 17 -0.89 13.41 4.21
CA ALA A 17 0.46 13.96 4.11
C ALA A 17 0.40 15.31 3.41
N ASP A 18 1.16 16.29 3.90
CA ASP A 18 1.24 17.62 3.29
C ASP A 18 2.39 17.74 2.28
N ILE A 19 3.13 16.66 2.07
CA ILE A 19 4.19 16.55 1.04
C ILE A 19 4.05 15.23 0.30
N VAL A 20 4.71 15.12 -0.85
CA VAL A 20 4.88 13.86 -1.56
C VAL A 20 6.21 13.25 -1.13
N PHE A 21 6.14 12.09 -0.47
CA PHE A 21 7.34 11.37 -0.05
C PHE A 21 8.03 10.71 -1.25
N GLU A 22 9.35 10.76 -1.25
CA GLU A 22 10.14 10.20 -2.33
C GLU A 22 10.84 8.90 -1.94
N ARG A 23 11.14 8.10 -2.94
CA ARG A 23 11.98 6.91 -2.85
C ARG A 23 13.39 7.28 -3.26
N SER A 24 14.39 6.49 -2.86
CA SER A 24 15.73 6.59 -3.43
C SER A 24 15.67 6.31 -4.95
N ASN A 25 16.64 6.76 -5.71
CA ASN A 25 16.66 6.51 -7.15
C ASN A 25 16.63 5.03 -7.48
N GLU A 26 17.39 4.22 -6.74
CA GLU A 26 17.42 2.76 -6.92
C GLU A 26 16.03 2.14 -6.70
N VAL A 27 15.36 2.48 -5.60
CA VAL A 27 14.03 1.97 -5.28
C VAL A 27 13.00 2.47 -6.28
N LYS A 28 13.10 3.72 -6.70
CA LYS A 28 12.22 4.32 -7.71
C LYS A 28 12.29 3.58 -9.04
N LEU A 29 13.49 3.23 -9.50
CA LEU A 29 13.68 2.46 -10.73
C LEU A 29 13.13 1.04 -10.61
N ALA A 30 13.37 0.38 -9.48
CA ALA A 30 12.82 -0.96 -9.22
C ALA A 30 11.29 -0.95 -9.18
N HIS A 31 10.69 0.06 -8.58
CA HIS A 31 9.24 0.25 -8.55
C HIS A 31 8.65 0.44 -9.95
N GLN A 32 9.30 1.28 -10.76
CA GLN A 32 8.85 1.50 -12.14
C GLN A 32 8.93 0.21 -12.97
N LYS A 33 10.00 -0.56 -12.81
CA LYS A 33 10.17 -1.84 -13.49
C LYS A 33 9.07 -2.83 -13.12
N GLN A 34 8.74 -2.93 -11.84
CA GLN A 34 7.65 -3.80 -11.37
C GLN A 34 6.30 -3.35 -11.95
N ARG A 35 6.03 -2.06 -11.97
CA ARG A 35 4.80 -1.52 -12.56
C ARG A 35 4.69 -1.84 -14.05
N ASP A 36 5.77 -1.65 -14.79
CA ASP A 36 5.79 -1.93 -16.22
C ASP A 36 5.58 -3.42 -16.51
N ASN A 37 6.24 -4.30 -15.74
CA ASN A 37 6.07 -5.74 -15.86
C ASN A 37 4.64 -6.17 -15.54
N SER A 38 4.04 -5.61 -14.49
CA SER A 38 2.68 -5.98 -14.09
C SER A 38 1.62 -5.55 -15.10
N LYS A 39 1.85 -4.45 -15.85
CA LYS A 39 0.95 -4.00 -16.92
C LYS A 39 0.82 -5.00 -18.06
N ASN A 40 1.85 -5.82 -18.28
CA ASN A 40 1.83 -6.84 -19.34
C ASN A 40 0.88 -7.99 -19.01
N ASP A 41 0.72 -8.33 -17.74
CA ASP A 41 0.01 -9.53 -17.30
C ASP A 41 -1.35 -9.25 -16.66
N TYR A 42 -1.51 -8.08 -16.02
CA TYR A 42 -2.69 -7.74 -15.22
C TYR A 42 -3.46 -6.57 -15.83
N ASN A 43 -4.78 -6.64 -15.71
CA ASN A 43 -5.68 -5.61 -16.23
C ASN A 43 -5.44 -4.24 -15.55
N ASN A 44 -5.18 -4.24 -14.25
CA ASN A 44 -4.82 -3.04 -13.48
C ASN A 44 -4.00 -3.41 -12.24
N PRO A 45 -3.37 -2.43 -11.56
CA PRO A 45 -2.55 -2.69 -10.37
C PRO A 45 -3.33 -3.30 -9.20
N GLY A 46 -4.60 -2.95 -9.02
CA GLY A 46 -5.43 -3.54 -7.96
C GLY A 46 -5.70 -5.01 -8.19
N ASP A 47 -5.94 -5.41 -9.45
CA ASP A 47 -6.10 -6.83 -9.79
C ASP A 47 -4.84 -7.62 -9.48
N TYR A 48 -3.67 -7.06 -9.73
CA TYR A 48 -2.40 -7.68 -9.35
C TYR A 48 -2.34 -7.98 -7.85
N ILE A 49 -2.69 -7.02 -7.00
CA ILE A 49 -2.68 -7.20 -5.54
C ILE A 49 -3.71 -8.25 -5.10
N LYS A 50 -4.93 -8.17 -5.63
CA LYS A 50 -6.02 -9.09 -5.30
C LYS A 50 -5.67 -10.53 -5.65
N ILE A 51 -5.17 -10.75 -6.85
CA ILE A 51 -4.83 -12.10 -7.35
C ILE A 51 -3.63 -12.65 -6.60
N LYS A 52 -2.57 -11.87 -6.48
CA LYS A 52 -1.31 -12.36 -5.92
C LYS A 52 -1.34 -12.53 -4.41
N TYR A 53 -2.05 -11.65 -3.68
CA TYR A 53 -1.95 -11.59 -2.22
C TYR A 53 -3.26 -11.77 -1.47
N MET A 54 -4.42 -11.54 -2.11
CA MET A 54 -5.72 -11.55 -1.42
C MET A 54 -6.59 -12.77 -1.76
N LYS A 55 -6.03 -13.77 -2.42
CA LYS A 55 -6.70 -15.04 -2.77
C LYS A 55 -7.90 -14.87 -3.70
N TRP A 56 -7.91 -13.84 -4.52
CA TRP A 56 -8.91 -13.65 -5.55
C TRP A 56 -8.61 -14.54 -6.75
N ARG A 57 -9.65 -15.02 -7.41
CA ARG A 57 -9.51 -15.80 -8.65
C ARG A 57 -9.12 -14.87 -9.79
N SER A 58 -8.46 -15.45 -10.80
CA SER A 58 -8.05 -14.71 -11.99
C SER A 58 -8.67 -15.31 -13.24
N PHE A 59 -9.04 -14.43 -14.15
CA PHE A 59 -9.52 -14.79 -15.49
C PHE A 59 -8.85 -13.87 -16.49
N LYS A 60 -8.63 -14.36 -17.73
CA LYS A 60 -8.13 -13.52 -18.80
C LYS A 60 -9.24 -12.77 -19.51
N ASN A 61 -9.02 -11.48 -19.77
CA ASN A 61 -9.93 -10.67 -20.57
C ASN A 61 -9.58 -10.76 -22.06
N ALA A 62 -10.30 -10.00 -22.90
CA ALA A 62 -10.09 -9.98 -24.35
C ALA A 62 -8.69 -9.52 -24.77
N ASN A 63 -8.02 -8.74 -23.92
CA ASN A 63 -6.63 -8.27 -24.15
C ASN A 63 -5.57 -9.24 -23.60
N ASN A 64 -5.98 -10.45 -23.22
CA ASN A 64 -5.11 -11.48 -22.65
C ASN A 64 -4.46 -11.07 -21.32
N LYS A 65 -5.12 -10.19 -20.55
CA LYS A 65 -4.67 -9.74 -19.23
C LYS A 65 -5.55 -10.33 -18.13
N LEU A 66 -4.94 -10.59 -16.97
CA LEU A 66 -5.64 -11.15 -15.83
C LEU A 66 -6.45 -10.07 -15.10
N PHE A 67 -7.70 -10.39 -14.80
CA PHE A 67 -8.55 -9.59 -13.92
C PHE A 67 -9.03 -10.43 -12.73
N ALA A 68 -9.31 -9.77 -11.61
CA ALA A 68 -9.66 -10.42 -10.35
C ALA A 68 -11.17 -10.58 -10.20
N VAL A 69 -11.58 -11.76 -9.73
CA VAL A 69 -12.99 -12.05 -9.38
C VAL A 69 -13.02 -12.68 -8.00
N SER A 70 -13.88 -12.16 -7.11
CA SER A 70 -14.02 -12.70 -5.76
C SER A 70 -14.77 -14.02 -5.72
N ASP A 71 -14.45 -14.84 -4.72
CA ASP A 71 -15.21 -16.02 -4.33
C ASP A 71 -15.23 -16.14 -2.80
N SER A 72 -15.72 -17.28 -2.28
CA SER A 72 -15.81 -17.48 -0.83
C SER A 72 -14.46 -17.50 -0.10
N ASN A 73 -13.34 -17.71 -0.81
CA ASN A 73 -11.99 -17.72 -0.24
C ASN A 73 -11.28 -16.38 -0.35
N SER A 74 -11.86 -15.43 -1.05
CA SER A 74 -11.24 -14.11 -1.28
C SER A 74 -11.18 -13.29 -0.01
N GLU A 75 -10.04 -12.65 0.22
CA GLU A 75 -9.85 -11.72 1.34
C GLU A 75 -10.28 -10.33 0.93
N ASN A 76 -10.87 -9.58 1.89
CA ASN A 76 -11.33 -8.21 1.67
C ASN A 76 -10.31 -7.17 2.10
N LYS A 77 -9.36 -7.53 2.96
CA LYS A 77 -8.30 -6.67 3.46
C LYS A 77 -7.02 -7.46 3.57
N ILE A 78 -5.88 -6.76 3.42
CA ILE A 78 -4.57 -7.36 3.67
C ILE A 78 -3.56 -6.28 4.04
N ILE A 79 -2.61 -6.62 4.90
CA ILE A 79 -1.44 -5.79 5.20
C ILE A 79 -0.22 -6.43 4.57
N LEU A 80 0.51 -5.63 3.79
CA LEU A 80 1.74 -6.06 3.13
C LEU A 80 2.87 -5.08 3.43
N LYS A 81 4.06 -5.60 3.67
CA LYS A 81 5.25 -4.76 3.72
C LYS A 81 5.42 -4.08 2.36
N ASN A 82 5.69 -2.78 2.35
CA ASN A 82 5.91 -2.07 1.10
C ASN A 82 7.25 -2.53 0.50
N ALA A 83 7.20 -3.16 -0.69
CA ALA A 83 8.40 -3.66 -1.37
C ALA A 83 9.27 -2.52 -1.91
N PHE A 84 8.71 -1.32 -2.08
CA PHE A 84 9.37 -0.14 -2.62
C PHE A 84 9.19 1.04 -1.66
N PRO A 85 9.78 0.95 -0.44
CA PRO A 85 9.51 1.93 0.61
C PRO A 85 10.03 3.31 0.25
N TYR A 86 9.44 4.32 0.89
CA TYR A 86 10.01 5.66 0.88
C TYR A 86 11.42 5.65 1.48
N ASN A 87 12.19 6.68 1.23
CA ASN A 87 13.59 6.78 1.68
C ASN A 87 13.65 7.10 3.18
N LEU A 88 13.38 6.09 4.00
CA LEU A 88 13.26 6.19 5.45
C LEU A 88 14.56 5.90 6.16
N ARG A 89 14.76 6.50 7.35
CA ARG A 89 15.86 6.14 8.23
C ARG A 89 15.68 4.71 8.74
N LYS A 90 16.80 4.08 9.08
CA LYS A 90 16.84 2.71 9.62
C LYS A 90 15.94 2.59 10.86
N GLY A 91 15.24 1.47 10.95
CA GLY A 91 14.34 1.19 12.08
C GLY A 91 12.90 1.61 11.85
N ILE A 92 12.61 2.36 10.79
CA ILE A 92 11.24 2.73 10.41
C ILE A 92 10.72 1.73 9.39
N GLN A 93 9.61 1.10 9.69
CA GLN A 93 8.96 0.14 8.81
C GLN A 93 7.86 0.82 8.00
N HIS A 94 7.75 0.48 6.71
CA HIS A 94 6.75 1.03 5.80
C HIS A 94 5.88 -0.11 5.25
N TYR A 95 4.59 -0.04 5.53
CA TYR A 95 3.60 -1.05 5.13
C TYR A 95 2.42 -0.40 4.43
N ASN A 96 1.64 -1.22 3.74
CA ASN A 96 0.36 -0.82 3.17
C ASN A 96 -0.76 -1.70 3.72
N LEU A 97 -1.88 -1.08 4.01
CA LEU A 97 -3.14 -1.76 4.27
C LEU A 97 -4.02 -1.58 3.02
N PHE A 98 -4.37 -2.68 2.37
CA PHE A 98 -5.28 -2.70 1.22
C PHE A 98 -6.66 -3.17 1.64
N SER A 99 -7.70 -2.57 1.07
CA SER A 99 -9.09 -2.96 1.34
C SER A 99 -9.95 -2.77 0.09
N VAL A 100 -10.90 -3.68 -0.13
CA VAL A 100 -11.83 -3.58 -1.25
C VAL A 100 -12.85 -2.45 -1.07
N ILE A 101 -13.03 -1.98 0.17
CA ILE A 101 -13.86 -0.82 0.49
C ILE A 101 -13.03 0.20 1.27
N PRO A 102 -13.33 1.51 1.15
CA PRO A 102 -12.68 2.52 1.98
C PRO A 102 -12.93 2.27 3.47
N LEU A 103 -11.91 2.47 4.30
CA LEU A 103 -11.98 2.31 5.75
C LEU A 103 -11.95 3.67 6.44
N ASN A 104 -12.67 3.79 7.55
CA ASN A 104 -12.58 4.96 8.40
C ASN A 104 -11.39 4.87 9.36
N GLU A 105 -11.09 5.96 10.07
CA GLU A 105 -9.94 6.03 10.97
C GLU A 105 -9.93 4.92 12.02
N ASN A 106 -11.07 4.66 12.67
CA ASN A 106 -11.16 3.62 13.71
C ASN A 106 -10.89 2.23 13.13
N GLU A 107 -11.44 1.93 11.96
CA GLU A 107 -11.21 0.66 11.28
C GLU A 107 -9.74 0.48 10.89
N ILE A 108 -9.10 1.54 10.39
CA ILE A 108 -7.69 1.54 10.03
C ILE A 108 -6.82 1.24 11.25
N ILE A 109 -7.01 2.02 12.33
CA ILE A 109 -6.21 1.88 13.54
C ILE A 109 -6.41 0.52 14.19
N ASN A 110 -7.64 0.05 14.29
CA ASN A 110 -7.93 -1.26 14.87
C ASN A 110 -7.29 -2.40 14.09
N TYR A 111 -7.39 -2.36 12.77
CA TYR A 111 -6.82 -3.40 11.93
C TYR A 111 -5.30 -3.42 12.00
N ILE A 112 -4.66 -2.26 11.95
CA ILE A 112 -3.20 -2.15 12.09
C ILE A 112 -2.74 -2.63 13.47
N ASN A 113 -3.44 -2.24 14.54
CA ASN A 113 -3.10 -2.66 15.89
C ASN A 113 -3.21 -4.17 16.10
N GLN A 114 -4.17 -4.83 15.45
CA GLN A 114 -4.27 -6.30 15.48
C GLN A 114 -3.06 -6.94 14.81
N TYR A 115 -2.52 -6.30 13.79
CA TYR A 115 -1.39 -6.82 13.04
C TYR A 115 -0.05 -6.61 13.75
N ILE A 116 0.24 -5.41 14.25
CA ILE A 116 1.55 -5.06 14.82
C ILE A 116 1.58 -5.01 16.35
N GLY A 117 0.43 -5.06 17.02
CA GLY A 117 0.31 -4.92 18.47
C GLY A 117 0.07 -3.48 18.90
N LYS A 118 -0.75 -3.31 19.95
CA LYS A 118 -1.24 -2.00 20.44
C LYS A 118 -0.17 -1.10 21.06
N LYS A 119 0.99 -1.65 21.41
CA LYS A 119 2.05 -0.90 22.11
C LYS A 119 2.92 -0.06 21.18
N LYS A 120 2.76 -0.17 19.87
CA LYS A 120 3.58 0.57 18.92
C LYS A 120 2.86 1.85 18.48
N GLU A 121 3.60 2.95 18.44
CA GLU A 121 3.13 4.17 17.81
C GLU A 121 3.08 3.97 16.30
N ILE A 122 1.97 4.33 15.68
CA ILE A 122 1.78 4.23 14.23
C ILE A 122 1.52 5.61 13.64
N ILE A 123 2.00 5.81 12.43
CA ILE A 123 1.68 6.96 11.58
C ILE A 123 1.07 6.39 10.30
N TRP A 124 -0.05 6.94 9.84
CA TRP A 124 -0.70 6.45 8.63
C TRP A 124 -1.26 7.60 7.82
N PHE A 125 -1.37 7.39 6.51
CA PHE A 125 -2.06 8.33 5.62
C PHE A 125 -2.56 7.66 4.36
N VAL A 126 -3.57 8.29 3.74
CA VAL A 126 -4.10 7.91 2.44
C VAL A 126 -3.63 8.95 1.42
N ASN A 127 -2.99 8.52 0.35
CA ASN A 127 -2.60 9.43 -0.72
C ASN A 127 -3.81 10.05 -1.42
N TYR A 128 -3.69 11.29 -1.85
CA TYR A 128 -4.64 11.87 -2.80
C TYR A 128 -4.66 11.03 -4.08
N PRO A 129 -5.81 10.93 -4.78
CA PRO A 129 -5.92 10.08 -5.98
C PRO A 129 -4.83 10.32 -7.01
N ILE A 130 -4.43 11.56 -7.24
CA ILE A 130 -3.38 11.92 -8.20
C ILE A 130 -2.01 11.32 -7.86
N HIS A 131 -1.77 10.98 -6.60
CA HIS A 131 -0.49 10.41 -6.15
C HIS A 131 -0.53 8.89 -5.94
N GLN A 132 -1.68 8.26 -6.21
CA GLN A 132 -1.82 6.81 -6.01
C GLN A 132 -1.27 6.03 -7.19
N SER A 133 -0.36 5.08 -6.91
CA SER A 133 0.11 4.12 -7.92
C SER A 133 -0.87 2.96 -8.13
N ILE A 134 -1.81 2.75 -7.21
CA ILE A 134 -2.86 1.72 -7.28
C ILE A 134 -4.21 2.38 -6.99
N PRO A 135 -4.75 3.18 -7.95
CA PRO A 135 -5.97 3.96 -7.69
C PRO A 135 -7.25 3.11 -7.65
N ASP A 136 -7.20 1.89 -8.17
CA ASP A 136 -8.33 0.98 -8.30
C ASP A 136 -8.52 0.04 -7.10
N LEU A 137 -7.68 0.17 -6.08
CA LEU A 137 -7.82 -0.55 -4.82
C LEU A 137 -7.50 0.40 -3.67
N TRP A 138 -8.47 0.61 -2.77
CA TRP A 138 -8.26 1.50 -1.63
C TRP A 138 -7.09 1.01 -0.78
N HIS A 139 -6.21 1.92 -0.38
CA HIS A 139 -5.10 1.60 0.51
C HIS A 139 -4.62 2.81 1.27
N CYS A 140 -3.99 2.54 2.42
CA CYS A 140 -3.25 3.54 3.16
C CYS A 140 -1.81 3.06 3.37
N HIS A 141 -0.92 4.03 3.53
CA HIS A 141 0.45 3.79 3.97
C HIS A 141 0.48 3.89 5.49
N PHE A 142 1.23 3.03 6.15
CA PHE A 142 1.50 3.20 7.56
C PHE A 142 2.94 2.86 7.92
N PHE A 143 3.39 3.46 9.02
CA PHE A 143 4.76 3.36 9.49
C PHE A 143 4.76 3.07 10.98
N TYR A 144 5.75 2.30 11.42
CA TYR A 144 6.04 2.13 12.84
C TYR A 144 7.53 1.89 13.02
N LYS A 145 8.04 2.13 14.25
CA LYS A 145 9.43 1.85 14.57
C LYS A 145 9.56 0.47 15.20
N ILE A 146 10.62 -0.20 14.83
CA ILE A 146 11.00 -1.45 15.49
C ILE A 146 11.54 -1.14 16.89
#